data_10a837a159fe210cdce100ce1fdc0a47
#
_entry.id   10a837a159fe210cdce100ce1fdc0a47
#
_cell.length_a   1.000
_cell.length_b   1.000
_cell.length_c   1.000
_cell.angle_alpha   90.00
_cell.angle_beta   90.00
_cell.angle_gamma   90.00
#
_symmetry.space_group_name_H-M   'P 1'
#
loop_
_entity.id
_entity.type
_entity.pdbx_description
1 polymer ?
#
loop_
_entity_poly.entity_id
_entity_poly.type
_entity_poly.pdbx_seq_one_letter_code
_entity_poly.pdbx_strand_id
1 'polypeptide(L)'
;MSLTAALATASRALEVFSTAVQVSSNNIANANTPGYIREELSLSTEDPFRHEGLIVGAGVKATAVRQAIDQFLETRIHATNSEQQAASARESIYVQLEGQLRELGDQELSSRFSSFLASINEVANQPEQS
;
A
#
# COMPACT_ATOMS: atom_id res chain seq x y z
N MET A 1 -22.55 -11.78 46.69
CA MET A 1 -22.87 -11.34 45.30
C MET A 1 -24.32 -11.69 45.00
N SER A 2 -25.10 -10.74 44.47
CA SER A 2 -26.44 -11.09 44.00
C SER A 2 -26.33 -11.94 42.71
N LEU A 3 -27.22 -12.88 42.51
CA LEU A 3 -27.29 -13.72 41.31
C LEU A 3 -27.36 -12.88 40.04
N THR A 4 -28.02 -11.73 40.10
CA THR A 4 -28.14 -10.76 39.00
C THR A 4 -26.78 -10.14 38.63
N ALA A 5 -25.90 -9.82 39.57
CA ALA A 5 -24.55 -9.30 39.30
C ALA A 5 -23.66 -10.35 38.64
N ALA A 6 -23.75 -11.62 39.12
CA ALA A 6 -23.03 -12.73 38.49
C ALA A 6 -23.49 -12.97 37.05
N LEU A 7 -24.82 -12.94 36.82
CA LEU A 7 -25.39 -13.08 35.46
C LEU A 7 -24.98 -11.94 34.55
N ALA A 8 -24.97 -10.70 35.03
CA ALA A 8 -24.51 -9.54 34.23
C ALA A 8 -23.03 -9.66 33.85
N THR A 9 -22.17 -10.12 34.76
CA THR A 9 -20.75 -10.36 34.46
C THR A 9 -20.57 -11.47 33.43
N ALA A 10 -21.34 -12.56 33.55
CA ALA A 10 -21.30 -13.65 32.57
C ALA A 10 -21.80 -13.21 31.19
N SER A 11 -22.86 -12.41 31.11
CA SER A 11 -23.39 -11.84 29.84
C SER A 11 -22.35 -10.98 29.14
N ARG A 12 -21.68 -10.06 29.86
CA ARG A 12 -20.59 -9.24 29.30
C ARG A 12 -19.42 -10.08 28.83
N ALA A 13 -19.04 -11.10 29.58
CA ALA A 13 -17.99 -12.02 29.15
C ALA A 13 -18.35 -12.72 27.83
N LEU A 14 -19.58 -13.14 27.65
CA LEU A 14 -20.07 -13.75 26.41
C LEU A 14 -20.05 -12.77 25.23
N GLU A 15 -20.44 -11.52 25.44
CA GLU A 15 -20.34 -10.47 24.41
C GLU A 15 -18.88 -10.24 23.94
N VAL A 16 -17.96 -10.18 24.91
CA VAL A 16 -16.52 -10.01 24.61
C VAL A 16 -15.99 -11.23 23.86
N PHE A 17 -16.35 -12.45 24.27
CA PHE A 17 -15.94 -13.66 23.56
C PHE A 17 -16.56 -13.75 22.16
N SER A 18 -17.81 -13.35 21.98
CA SER A 18 -18.43 -13.26 20.65
C SER A 18 -17.65 -12.32 19.74
N THR A 19 -17.29 -11.14 20.23
CA THR A 19 -16.47 -10.19 19.49
C THR A 19 -15.08 -10.74 19.18
N ALA A 20 -14.44 -11.43 20.14
CA ALA A 20 -13.13 -12.06 19.93
C ALA A 20 -13.18 -13.15 18.84
N VAL A 21 -14.24 -13.95 18.81
CA VAL A 21 -14.48 -14.96 17.77
C VAL A 21 -14.69 -14.30 16.42
N GLN A 22 -15.42 -13.18 16.36
CA GLN A 22 -15.63 -12.43 15.13
C GLN A 22 -14.32 -11.88 14.56
N VAL A 23 -13.48 -11.25 15.40
CA VAL A 23 -12.15 -10.75 14.99
C VAL A 23 -11.26 -11.90 14.51
N SER A 24 -11.24 -13.02 15.25
CA SER A 24 -10.47 -14.20 14.84
C SER A 24 -10.96 -14.78 13.51
N SER A 25 -12.26 -14.87 13.31
CA SER A 25 -12.85 -15.35 12.05
C SER A 25 -12.50 -14.44 10.88
N ASN A 26 -12.54 -13.13 11.08
CA ASN A 26 -12.14 -12.14 10.06
C ASN A 26 -10.66 -12.28 9.71
N ASN A 27 -9.79 -12.43 10.71
CA ASN A 27 -8.35 -12.68 10.50
C ASN A 27 -8.09 -13.96 9.70
N ILE A 28 -8.80 -15.05 10.03
CA ILE A 28 -8.67 -16.33 9.32
C ILE A 28 -9.17 -16.20 7.88
N ALA A 29 -10.33 -15.60 7.68
CA ALA A 29 -10.91 -15.41 6.35
C ALA A 29 -10.00 -14.61 5.41
N ASN A 30 -9.28 -13.63 5.98
CA ASN A 30 -8.39 -12.75 5.22
C ASN A 30 -6.91 -13.14 5.30
N ALA A 31 -6.55 -14.28 5.87
CA ALA A 31 -5.16 -14.69 6.08
C ALA A 31 -4.33 -14.72 4.77
N ASN A 32 -4.97 -14.97 3.63
CA ASN A 32 -4.34 -14.99 2.31
C ASN A 32 -4.68 -13.77 1.44
N THR A 33 -5.32 -12.75 2.00
CA THR A 33 -5.67 -11.52 1.28
C THR A 33 -4.46 -10.57 1.25
N PRO A 34 -3.90 -10.24 0.09
CA PRO A 34 -2.79 -9.31 0.00
C PRO A 34 -3.14 -7.94 0.59
N GLY A 35 -2.27 -7.42 1.45
CA GLY A 35 -2.48 -6.12 2.10
C GLY A 35 -3.38 -6.15 3.34
N TYR A 36 -3.91 -7.31 3.73
CA TYR A 36 -4.67 -7.42 4.96
C TYR A 36 -3.75 -7.32 6.18
N ILE A 37 -4.15 -6.48 7.14
CA ILE A 37 -3.47 -6.33 8.42
C ILE A 37 -4.32 -6.98 9.49
N ARG A 38 -3.72 -7.92 10.24
CA ARG A 38 -4.39 -8.64 11.32
C ARG A 38 -4.95 -7.68 12.36
N GLU A 39 -6.16 -7.95 12.81
CA GLU A 39 -6.85 -7.22 13.87
C GLU A 39 -6.68 -7.91 15.23
N GLU A 40 -6.59 -7.11 16.27
CA GLU A 40 -6.51 -7.54 17.66
C GLU A 40 -7.56 -6.84 18.50
N LEU A 41 -8.23 -7.61 19.36
CA LEU A 41 -9.21 -7.10 20.31
C LEU A 41 -8.49 -6.61 21.56
N SER A 42 -8.65 -5.32 21.88
CA SER A 42 -8.16 -4.72 23.11
C SER A 42 -9.22 -4.91 24.22
N LEU A 43 -8.80 -5.45 25.33
CA LEU A 43 -9.65 -5.70 26.49
C LEU A 43 -9.22 -4.81 27.66
N SER A 44 -10.19 -4.42 28.48
CA SER A 44 -9.97 -3.75 29.76
C SER A 44 -10.87 -4.36 30.81
N THR A 45 -10.48 -4.23 32.06
CA THR A 45 -11.35 -4.53 33.17
C THR A 45 -12.51 -3.54 33.24
N GLU A 46 -13.72 -4.03 33.54
CA GLU A 46 -14.85 -3.17 33.84
C GLU A 46 -14.65 -2.51 35.22
N ASP A 47 -15.24 -1.33 35.42
CA ASP A 47 -15.11 -0.60 36.66
C ASP A 47 -15.66 -1.41 37.81
N PRO A 48 -14.86 -1.62 38.89
CA PRO A 48 -15.31 -2.40 40.03
C PRO A 48 -16.43 -1.68 40.79
N PHE A 49 -17.34 -2.45 41.37
CA PHE A 49 -18.42 -1.91 42.20
C PHE A 49 -18.24 -2.30 43.66
N ARG A 50 -18.81 -1.48 44.56
CA ARG A 50 -18.82 -1.78 45.99
C ARG A 50 -20.05 -2.60 46.35
N HIS A 51 -19.83 -3.71 47.07
CA HIS A 51 -20.87 -4.53 47.62
C HIS A 51 -20.52 -4.89 49.07
N GLU A 52 -21.36 -4.53 50.02
CA GLU A 52 -21.16 -4.77 51.46
C GLU A 52 -19.78 -4.36 52.01
N GLY A 53 -19.26 -3.19 51.51
CA GLY A 53 -17.95 -2.68 51.91
C GLY A 53 -16.75 -3.29 51.20
N LEU A 54 -16.95 -4.32 50.38
CA LEU A 54 -15.93 -4.96 49.53
C LEU A 54 -15.94 -4.38 48.11
N ILE A 55 -14.75 -4.27 47.50
CA ILE A 55 -14.62 -3.92 46.10
C ILE A 55 -14.64 -5.22 45.27
N VAL A 56 -15.64 -5.35 44.42
CA VAL A 56 -15.86 -6.53 43.58
C VAL A 56 -15.65 -6.17 42.13
N GLY A 57 -14.88 -6.98 41.40
CA GLY A 57 -14.66 -6.81 39.96
C GLY A 57 -15.96 -7.04 39.18
N ALA A 58 -16.18 -6.21 38.13
CA ALA A 58 -17.37 -6.29 37.29
C ALA A 58 -17.15 -7.06 35.97
N GLY A 59 -15.99 -7.68 35.82
CA GLY A 59 -15.65 -8.47 34.64
C GLY A 59 -14.75 -7.71 33.62
N VAL A 60 -14.94 -7.99 32.35
CA VAL A 60 -14.14 -7.52 31.21
C VAL A 60 -15.03 -6.80 30.21
N LYS A 61 -14.48 -5.78 29.55
CA LYS A 61 -15.08 -5.10 28.39
C LYS A 61 -14.11 -5.05 27.21
N ALA A 62 -14.64 -5.12 26.03
CA ALA A 62 -13.91 -4.81 24.79
C ALA A 62 -13.84 -3.28 24.64
N THR A 63 -12.63 -2.73 24.46
CA THR A 63 -12.40 -1.29 24.34
C THR A 63 -12.19 -0.85 22.92
N ALA A 64 -11.52 -1.66 22.10
CA ALA A 64 -11.27 -1.37 20.71
C ALA A 64 -10.89 -2.64 19.94
N VAL A 65 -11.13 -2.62 18.63
CA VAL A 65 -10.46 -3.49 17.66
C VAL A 65 -9.39 -2.65 16.99
N ARG A 66 -8.15 -3.11 17.00
CA ARG A 66 -6.99 -2.40 16.44
C ARG A 66 -6.25 -3.28 15.46
N GLN A 67 -5.73 -2.68 14.40
CA GLN A 67 -4.81 -3.36 13.50
C GLN A 67 -3.44 -3.51 14.16
N ALA A 68 -2.85 -4.71 14.04
CA ALA A 68 -1.51 -5.01 14.52
C ALA A 68 -0.47 -4.51 13.50
N ILE A 69 -0.25 -3.20 13.46
CA ILE A 69 0.67 -2.56 12.52
C ILE A 69 2.09 -2.56 13.11
N ASP A 70 3.03 -3.12 12.37
CA ASP A 70 4.46 -2.92 12.61
C ASP A 70 4.91 -1.66 11.85
N GLN A 71 5.02 -0.54 12.57
CA GLN A 71 5.40 0.76 11.98
C GLN A 71 6.76 0.74 11.29
N PHE A 72 7.69 -0.07 11.79
CA PHE A 72 9.01 -0.21 11.17
C PHE A 72 8.91 -0.91 9.81
N LEU A 73 8.15 -2.00 9.75
CA LEU A 73 7.93 -2.75 8.52
C LEU A 73 7.16 -1.90 7.50
N GLU A 74 6.14 -1.19 7.93
CA GLU A 74 5.36 -0.28 7.07
C GLU A 74 6.23 0.82 6.47
N THR A 75 7.07 1.46 7.26
CA THR A 75 8.03 2.46 6.79
C THR A 75 8.98 1.88 5.74
N ARG A 76 9.48 0.66 5.94
CA ARG A 76 10.33 -0.02 4.96
C ARG A 76 9.60 -0.35 3.67
N ILE A 77 8.36 -0.82 3.75
CA ILE A 77 7.53 -1.10 2.57
C ILE A 77 7.32 0.18 1.76
N HIS A 78 6.98 1.28 2.41
CA HIS A 78 6.82 2.57 1.75
C HIS A 78 8.12 3.06 1.09
N ALA A 79 9.26 2.93 1.76
CA ALA A 79 10.56 3.30 1.21
C ALA A 79 10.90 2.44 -0.03
N THR A 80 10.75 1.12 0.06
CA THR A 80 11.04 0.20 -1.05
C THR A 80 10.10 0.43 -2.23
N ASN A 81 8.82 0.66 -1.99
CA ASN A 81 7.85 0.99 -3.05
C ASN A 81 8.20 2.32 -3.74
N SER A 82 8.65 3.32 -2.98
CA SER A 82 9.09 4.60 -3.53
C SER A 82 10.34 4.43 -4.42
N GLU A 83 11.31 3.64 -3.98
CA GLU A 83 12.52 3.31 -4.77
C GLU A 83 12.17 2.56 -6.04
N GLN A 84 11.26 1.58 -5.96
CA GLN A 84 10.81 0.83 -7.12
C GLN A 84 10.09 1.74 -8.14
N GLN A 85 9.21 2.61 -7.69
CA GLN A 85 8.53 3.57 -8.57
C GLN A 85 9.51 4.57 -9.20
N ALA A 86 10.51 5.04 -8.44
CA ALA A 86 11.55 5.90 -8.96
C ALA A 86 12.42 5.19 -10.01
N ALA A 87 12.73 3.91 -9.81
CA ALA A 87 13.45 3.09 -10.79
C ALA A 87 12.63 2.90 -12.08
N SER A 88 11.35 2.57 -11.97
CA SER A 88 10.45 2.42 -13.11
C SER A 88 10.26 3.73 -13.90
N ALA A 89 10.19 4.85 -13.19
CA ALA A 89 10.11 6.16 -13.83
C ALA A 89 11.39 6.49 -14.61
N ARG A 90 12.58 6.18 -14.05
CA ARG A 90 13.85 6.34 -14.76
C ARG A 90 13.93 5.44 -15.99
N GLU A 91 13.54 4.19 -15.88
CA GLU A 91 13.49 3.26 -17.00
C GLU A 91 12.60 3.80 -18.13
N SER A 92 11.40 4.29 -17.80
CA SER A 92 10.50 4.91 -18.76
C SER A 92 11.15 6.10 -19.50
N ILE A 93 11.86 6.96 -18.76
CA ILE A 93 12.59 8.10 -19.35
C ILE A 93 13.71 7.62 -20.28
N TYR A 94 14.47 6.60 -19.86
CA TYR A 94 15.55 6.06 -20.69
C TYR A 94 15.02 5.42 -21.98
N VAL A 95 13.92 4.67 -21.92
CA VAL A 95 13.26 4.10 -23.10
C VAL A 95 12.79 5.20 -24.06
N GLN A 96 12.20 6.29 -23.54
CA GLN A 96 11.79 7.43 -24.37
C GLN A 96 13.00 8.13 -25.00
N LEU A 97 14.07 8.32 -24.23
CA LEU A 97 15.31 8.94 -24.73
C LEU A 97 15.98 8.08 -25.81
N GLU A 98 16.02 6.77 -25.61
CA GLU A 98 16.53 5.81 -26.60
C GLU A 98 15.70 5.86 -27.90
N GLY A 99 14.36 5.94 -27.78
CA GLY A 99 13.47 6.12 -28.93
C GLY A 99 13.80 7.38 -29.72
N GLN A 100 13.95 8.52 -29.03
CA GLN A 100 14.30 9.79 -29.68
C GLN A 100 15.70 9.76 -30.29
N LEU A 101 16.69 9.15 -29.63
CA LEU A 101 18.03 9.01 -30.15
C LEU A 101 18.07 8.09 -31.38
N ARG A 102 17.24 7.06 -31.44
CA ARG A 102 17.10 6.22 -32.64
C ARG A 102 16.46 6.97 -33.82
N GLU A 103 15.49 7.83 -33.55
CA GLU A 103 14.90 8.68 -34.58
C GLU A 103 15.89 9.73 -35.13
N LEU A 104 16.79 10.26 -34.29
CA LEU A 104 17.85 11.19 -34.67
C LEU A 104 19.10 10.50 -35.24
N GLY A 105 19.16 9.14 -35.12
CA GLY A 105 20.30 8.35 -35.58
C GLY A 105 20.34 8.12 -37.09
N ASP A 106 21.41 7.55 -37.53
CA ASP A 106 21.92 7.20 -38.86
C ASP A 106 21.04 7.37 -40.11
N GLN A 107 19.73 7.14 -40.03
CA GLN A 107 18.85 7.23 -41.20
C GLN A 107 18.47 8.67 -41.57
N GLU A 108 18.21 9.52 -40.60
CA GLU A 108 17.85 10.93 -40.91
C GLU A 108 19.06 11.75 -41.31
N LEU A 109 20.20 11.52 -40.66
CA LEU A 109 21.45 12.17 -41.04
C LEU A 109 21.90 11.72 -42.43
N SER A 110 21.84 10.42 -42.72
CA SER A 110 22.18 9.83 -44.02
C SER A 110 21.24 10.30 -45.14
N SER A 111 19.94 10.39 -44.84
CA SER A 111 18.92 10.89 -45.77
C SER A 111 19.11 12.38 -46.07
N ARG A 112 19.34 13.19 -45.04
CA ARG A 112 19.63 14.64 -45.23
C ARG A 112 20.93 14.90 -45.97
N PHE A 113 21.96 14.10 -45.71
CA PHE A 113 23.22 14.18 -46.42
C PHE A 113 23.08 13.75 -47.88
N SER A 114 22.31 12.69 -48.14
CA SER A 114 21.99 12.25 -49.51
C SER A 114 21.18 13.31 -50.27
N SER A 115 20.21 13.94 -49.62
CA SER A 115 19.41 15.04 -50.23
C SER A 115 20.27 16.28 -50.51
N PHE A 116 21.21 16.59 -49.62
CA PHE A 116 22.16 17.67 -49.83
C PHE A 116 23.10 17.40 -51.02
N LEU A 117 23.64 16.17 -51.12
CA LEU A 117 24.45 15.76 -52.27
C LEU A 117 23.65 15.76 -53.58
N ALA A 118 22.38 15.36 -53.55
CA ALA A 118 21.49 15.42 -54.71
C ALA A 118 21.25 16.85 -55.18
N SER A 119 21.02 17.81 -54.24
CA SER A 119 20.87 19.24 -54.58
C SER A 119 22.16 19.83 -55.19
N ILE A 120 23.34 19.47 -54.69
CA ILE A 120 24.62 19.90 -55.28
C ILE A 120 24.77 19.35 -56.70
N ASN A 121 24.43 18.07 -56.92
CA ASN A 121 24.48 17.46 -58.24
C ASN A 121 23.49 18.13 -59.22
N GLU A 122 22.30 18.50 -58.74
CA GLU A 122 21.30 19.20 -59.57
C GLU A 122 21.80 20.60 -60.00
N VAL A 123 22.38 21.35 -59.06
CA VAL A 123 23.02 22.66 -59.38
C VAL A 123 24.20 22.50 -60.32
N ALA A 124 25.00 21.44 -60.15
CA ALA A 124 26.13 21.15 -61.03
C ALA A 124 25.71 20.74 -62.47
N ASN A 125 24.56 20.07 -62.61
CA ASN A 125 24.04 19.61 -63.90
C ASN A 125 23.16 20.63 -64.64
N GLN A 126 22.63 21.64 -63.93
CA GLN A 126 21.79 22.73 -64.53
C GLN A 126 22.22 24.09 -64.02
N PRO A 127 23.36 24.59 -64.44
CA PRO A 127 23.92 25.88 -63.98
C PRO A 127 23.17 27.13 -64.50
N GLU A 128 22.23 26.97 -65.42
CA GLU A 128 21.58 28.12 -66.11
C GLU A 128 20.11 28.38 -65.62
N GLN A 129 19.62 27.71 -64.59
CA GLN A 129 18.27 27.91 -64.08
C GLN A 129 18.25 28.47 -62.62
N SER A 130 19.13 29.39 -62.30
CA SER A 130 19.08 30.15 -61.06
C SER A 130 18.53 31.53 -61.28
#